data_ad5670197526edfc2ce36bab7d11ed04
#
_entry.id   ad5670197526edfc2ce36bab7d11ed04
#
_cell.length_a   1.000
_cell.length_b   1.000
_cell.length_c   1.000
_cell.angle_alpha   90.00
_cell.angle_beta   90.00
_cell.angle_gamma   90.00
#
_symmetry.space_group_name_H-M   'P 1'
#
loop_
_entity.id
_entity.type
_entity.pdbx_description
1 polymer ?
#
loop_
_entity_poly.entity_id
_entity_poly.type
_entity_poly.pdbx_seq_one_letter_code
_entity_poly.pdbx_strand_id
1 'polypeptide(L)'
;MRAAVAIASLEDYLIPMSAYHSLQDFLDRHRRLFVLTGAGCSTNSGIPDYRDADGNWKRQQPVTYQAFMGDEETRRRYWARSMIGWRRFGRALPNDAHRALARLEKSGKSEVLLTQNVDRLHQAAGSERVIDLHGRLDLVRCMGCGRKSMREDFQEQLGRLNAGWLDLDAAAAPDGDADLEARDFTSFVVPACPHCAGMLKPDVVFFGETVPRDVVDTAAEHLRQADAMLVVGSSLMVYSGFRFVQMAASAGIPITAVNLGRTRADELLALKVEQACESALSFLL
;
A
#
# COMPACT_ATOMS: atom_id res chain seq x y z
N MET A 1 -25.14 -47.90 7.74
CA MET A 1 -24.01 -47.58 6.85
C MET A 1 -23.71 -46.08 7.05
N ARG A 2 -22.62 -45.77 7.73
CA ARG A 2 -22.13 -44.38 7.89
C ARG A 2 -21.08 -44.16 6.78
N ALA A 3 -21.35 -43.22 5.89
CA ALA A 3 -20.38 -42.76 4.90
C ALA A 3 -19.26 -42.03 5.59
N ALA A 4 -18.03 -42.52 5.52
CA ALA A 4 -16.82 -41.79 5.94
C ALA A 4 -16.55 -40.70 4.90
N VAL A 5 -16.65 -39.45 5.30
CA VAL A 5 -16.16 -38.31 4.52
C VAL A 5 -14.63 -38.33 4.66
N ALA A 6 -13.93 -38.65 3.58
CA ALA A 6 -12.49 -38.55 3.52
C ALA A 6 -12.09 -37.09 3.62
N ILE A 7 -11.41 -36.71 4.71
CA ILE A 7 -10.75 -35.43 4.84
C ILE A 7 -9.49 -35.50 3.98
N ALA A 8 -9.48 -34.80 2.85
CA ALA A 8 -8.28 -34.64 2.03
C ALA A 8 -7.18 -34.03 2.89
N SER A 9 -5.97 -34.58 2.84
CA SER A 9 -4.83 -34.09 3.59
C SER A 9 -4.37 -32.75 3.03
N LEU A 10 -3.80 -31.88 3.88
CA LEU A 10 -3.20 -30.60 3.46
C LEU A 10 -2.10 -30.75 2.38
N GLU A 11 -1.56 -31.95 2.21
CA GLU A 11 -0.55 -32.31 1.19
C GLU A 11 -1.13 -32.33 -0.25
N ASP A 12 -2.45 -32.54 -0.41
CA ASP A 12 -3.09 -32.58 -1.73
C ASP A 12 -3.28 -31.20 -2.38
N TYR A 13 -3.00 -30.10 -1.65
CA TYR A 13 -3.15 -28.71 -2.12
C TYR A 13 -1.84 -27.97 -2.36
N LEU A 14 -0.70 -28.59 -2.09
CA LEU A 14 0.60 -27.98 -2.37
C LEU A 14 0.91 -28.12 -3.88
N ILE A 15 0.66 -27.06 -4.66
CA ILE A 15 1.20 -26.93 -6.01
C ILE A 15 2.73 -26.94 -5.86
N PRO A 16 3.46 -27.91 -6.46
CA PRO A 16 4.91 -27.94 -6.31
C PRO A 16 5.52 -26.64 -6.82
N MET A 17 6.47 -26.05 -6.09
CA MET A 17 7.18 -24.80 -6.44
C MET A 17 7.84 -24.84 -7.83
N SER A 18 7.96 -26.00 -8.46
CA SER A 18 8.51 -26.22 -9.81
C SER A 18 7.48 -26.11 -10.94
N ALA A 19 6.21 -25.75 -10.66
CA ALA A 19 5.14 -25.77 -11.67
C ALA A 19 5.25 -24.63 -12.69
N TYR A 20 5.97 -23.54 -12.38
CA TYR A 20 6.09 -22.37 -13.22
C TYR A 20 7.58 -22.07 -13.50
N HIS A 21 7.92 -21.84 -14.78
CA HIS A 21 9.29 -21.60 -15.22
C HIS A 21 9.65 -20.10 -15.21
N SER A 22 8.66 -19.21 -15.28
CA SER A 22 8.85 -17.76 -15.27
C SER A 22 7.58 -17.04 -14.83
N LEU A 23 7.72 -15.74 -14.54
CA LEU A 23 6.57 -14.87 -14.27
C LEU A 23 5.63 -14.80 -15.48
N GLN A 24 6.18 -14.70 -16.68
CA GLN A 24 5.38 -14.69 -17.90
C GLN A 24 4.57 -15.97 -18.05
N ASP A 25 5.20 -17.16 -17.86
CA ASP A 25 4.52 -18.46 -17.87
C ASP A 25 3.37 -18.50 -16.85
N PHE A 26 3.62 -17.99 -15.63
CA PHE A 26 2.57 -17.87 -14.61
C PHE A 26 1.41 -17.00 -15.09
N LEU A 27 1.69 -15.78 -15.60
CA LEU A 27 0.65 -14.87 -16.07
C LEU A 27 -0.10 -15.39 -17.30
N ASP A 28 0.56 -16.16 -18.18
CA ASP A 28 -0.07 -16.70 -19.39
C ASP A 28 -1.05 -17.82 -19.10
N ARG A 29 -0.82 -18.60 -18.04
CA ARG A 29 -1.72 -19.69 -17.60
C ARG A 29 -2.95 -19.20 -16.86
N HIS A 30 -2.99 -17.93 -16.41
CA HIS A 30 -4.09 -17.39 -15.62
C HIS A 30 -4.81 -16.24 -16.32
N ARG A 31 -6.11 -16.12 -16.08
CA ARG A 31 -6.97 -15.18 -16.79
C ARG A 31 -7.54 -14.07 -15.92
N ARG A 32 -7.64 -14.30 -14.61
CA ARG A 32 -8.23 -13.34 -13.64
C ARG A 32 -7.35 -13.21 -12.41
N LEU A 33 -6.36 -12.35 -12.53
CA LEU A 33 -5.37 -12.12 -11.49
C LEU A 33 -5.88 -11.15 -10.42
N PHE A 34 -5.79 -11.55 -9.16
CA PHE A 34 -5.85 -10.62 -8.03
C PHE A 34 -4.46 -10.05 -7.84
N VAL A 35 -4.28 -8.76 -8.13
CA VAL A 35 -2.97 -8.09 -7.99
C VAL A 35 -2.92 -7.39 -6.64
N LEU A 36 -1.87 -7.65 -5.83
CA LEU A 36 -1.61 -6.96 -4.56
C LEU A 36 -0.28 -6.23 -4.65
N THR A 37 -0.28 -4.91 -4.38
CA THR A 37 0.95 -4.10 -4.45
C THR A 37 1.31 -3.48 -3.10
N GLY A 38 2.61 -3.19 -2.91
CA GLY A 38 3.13 -2.52 -1.73
C GLY A 38 4.21 -1.50 -2.06
N ALA A 39 4.88 -0.95 -1.03
CA ALA A 39 5.78 0.20 -1.14
C ALA A 39 6.96 -0.02 -2.10
N GLY A 40 7.44 -1.25 -2.25
CA GLY A 40 8.49 -1.59 -3.21
C GLY A 40 8.12 -1.33 -4.67
N CYS A 41 6.82 -1.22 -5.01
CA CYS A 41 6.36 -0.84 -6.34
C CYS A 41 6.61 0.65 -6.64
N SER A 42 6.73 1.52 -5.63
CA SER A 42 6.85 2.97 -5.77
C SER A 42 8.27 3.52 -5.52
N THR A 43 9.26 2.66 -5.22
CA THR A 43 10.63 3.12 -4.91
C THR A 43 11.26 3.88 -6.06
N ASN A 44 11.11 3.41 -7.29
CA ASN A 44 11.61 4.10 -8.49
C ASN A 44 10.76 5.32 -8.92
N SER A 45 9.67 5.59 -8.21
CA SER A 45 8.92 6.85 -8.27
C SER A 45 9.42 7.89 -7.26
N GLY A 46 10.47 7.58 -6.50
CA GLY A 46 11.05 8.45 -5.48
C GLY A 46 10.36 8.37 -4.12
N ILE A 47 9.46 7.41 -3.91
CA ILE A 47 8.82 7.14 -2.62
C ILE A 47 9.54 5.96 -1.96
N PRO A 48 10.27 6.19 -0.85
CA PRO A 48 11.02 5.12 -0.19
C PRO A 48 10.08 4.06 0.41
N ASP A 49 10.56 2.83 0.46
CA ASP A 49 9.92 1.75 1.17
C ASP A 49 10.24 1.76 2.68
N TYR A 50 9.45 1.03 3.47
CA TYR A 50 9.58 1.00 4.93
C TYR A 50 10.62 0.01 5.44
N ARG A 51 10.91 -1.05 4.67
CA ARG A 51 11.66 -2.22 5.15
C ARG A 51 12.82 -2.55 4.22
N ASP A 52 13.87 -3.12 4.82
CA ASP A 52 15.01 -3.69 4.11
C ASP A 52 14.70 -5.08 3.51
N ALA A 53 15.69 -5.71 2.88
CA ALA A 53 15.56 -7.02 2.27
C ALA A 53 15.23 -8.13 3.27
N ASP A 54 15.61 -7.97 4.54
CA ASP A 54 15.33 -8.93 5.61
C ASP A 54 13.95 -8.71 6.28
N GLY A 55 13.23 -7.64 5.88
CA GLY A 55 11.95 -7.25 6.43
C GLY A 55 12.01 -6.39 7.69
N ASN A 56 13.20 -5.89 8.08
CA ASN A 56 13.35 -4.98 9.22
C ASN A 56 13.00 -3.55 8.83
N TRP A 57 12.59 -2.75 9.81
CA TRP A 57 12.33 -1.33 9.60
C TRP A 57 13.62 -0.58 9.22
N LYS A 58 13.60 0.15 8.12
CA LYS A 58 14.71 1.04 7.70
C LYS A 58 14.83 2.30 8.55
N ARG A 59 13.74 2.68 9.23
CA ARG A 59 13.61 3.89 10.06
C ARG A 59 12.72 3.61 11.27
N GLN A 60 12.53 4.63 12.13
CA GLN A 60 11.54 4.56 13.22
C GLN A 60 10.15 4.20 12.68
N GLN A 61 9.40 3.47 13.49
CA GLN A 61 8.03 3.09 13.12
C GLN A 61 7.16 4.33 12.90
N PRO A 62 6.28 4.32 11.89
CA PRO A 62 5.34 5.41 11.64
C PRO A 62 4.44 5.70 12.85
N VAL A 63 3.90 6.92 12.88
CA VAL A 63 2.95 7.35 13.91
C VAL A 63 1.74 6.41 13.94
N THR A 64 1.40 5.91 15.13
CA THR A 64 0.21 5.07 15.31
C THR A 64 -1.07 5.91 15.37
N TYR A 65 -2.21 5.28 15.07
CA TYR A 65 -3.53 5.92 15.19
C TYR A 65 -3.78 6.44 16.60
N GLN A 66 -3.47 5.64 17.62
CA GLN A 66 -3.68 6.00 19.01
C GLN A 66 -2.84 7.22 19.42
N ALA A 67 -1.57 7.26 19.02
CA ALA A 67 -0.70 8.40 19.31
C ALA A 67 -1.19 9.67 18.59
N PHE A 68 -1.56 9.56 17.30
CA PHE A 68 -2.10 10.69 16.55
C PHE A 68 -3.39 11.23 17.14
N MET A 69 -4.33 10.36 17.53
CA MET A 69 -5.63 10.77 18.07
C MET A 69 -5.53 11.28 19.50
N GLY A 70 -4.64 10.71 20.32
CA GLY A 70 -4.54 11.02 21.75
C GLY A 70 -3.65 12.21 22.09
N ASP A 71 -2.65 12.55 21.25
CA ASP A 71 -1.63 13.53 21.59
C ASP A 71 -1.52 14.65 20.55
N GLU A 72 -1.61 15.89 21.03
CA GLU A 72 -1.55 17.09 20.17
C GLU A 72 -0.14 17.33 19.62
N GLU A 73 0.90 17.08 20.42
CA GLU A 73 2.30 17.25 19.99
C GLU A 73 2.63 16.27 18.87
N THR A 74 2.19 15.02 18.99
CA THR A 74 2.29 14.02 17.91
C THR A 74 1.62 14.48 16.63
N ARG A 75 0.43 15.13 16.71
CA ARG A 75 -0.25 15.68 15.52
C ARG A 75 0.52 16.85 14.90
N ARG A 76 1.05 17.76 15.71
CA ARG A 76 1.88 18.87 15.22
C ARG A 76 3.13 18.34 14.51
N ARG A 77 3.83 17.41 15.13
CA ARG A 77 5.00 16.74 14.54
C ARG A 77 4.63 16.04 13.22
N TYR A 78 3.55 15.27 13.20
CA TYR A 78 3.09 14.59 12.00
C TYR A 78 2.82 15.59 10.86
N TRP A 79 1.99 16.61 11.10
CA TRP A 79 1.61 17.54 10.05
C TRP A 79 2.76 18.44 9.59
N ALA A 80 3.69 18.81 10.45
CA ALA A 80 4.89 19.54 10.08
C ALA A 80 5.77 18.72 9.13
N ARG A 81 6.03 17.45 9.45
CA ARG A 81 6.79 16.53 8.63
C ARG A 81 6.07 16.24 7.31
N SER A 82 4.78 15.98 7.37
CA SER A 82 3.93 15.75 6.20
C SER A 82 3.86 17.00 5.29
N MET A 83 3.83 18.21 5.82
CA MET A 83 3.84 19.44 5.02
C MET A 83 5.10 19.56 4.16
N ILE A 84 6.24 19.19 4.69
CA ILE A 84 7.53 19.24 3.99
C ILE A 84 7.65 18.06 3.01
N GLY A 85 7.32 16.86 3.43
CA GLY A 85 7.39 15.66 2.60
C GLY A 85 6.42 15.68 1.42
N TRP A 86 5.24 16.28 1.59
CA TRP A 86 4.22 16.40 0.53
C TRP A 86 4.75 17.05 -0.75
N ARG A 87 5.67 17.99 -0.64
CA ARG A 87 6.25 18.66 -1.81
C ARG A 87 6.91 17.71 -2.81
N ARG A 88 7.44 16.59 -2.34
CA ARG A 88 8.01 15.52 -3.17
C ARG A 88 6.98 14.44 -3.47
N PHE A 89 6.28 13.99 -2.45
CA PHE A 89 5.28 12.93 -2.56
C PHE A 89 4.15 13.30 -3.53
N GLY A 90 3.56 14.50 -3.42
CA GLY A 90 2.49 14.97 -4.29
C GLY A 90 2.91 15.22 -5.75
N ARG A 91 4.22 15.16 -6.05
CA ARG A 91 4.78 15.30 -7.41
C ARG A 91 5.34 13.99 -7.96
N ALA A 92 5.25 12.90 -7.21
CA ALA A 92 5.72 11.60 -7.69
C ALA A 92 4.95 11.17 -8.94
N LEU A 93 5.66 10.56 -9.88
CA LEU A 93 5.09 10.09 -11.13
C LEU A 93 5.12 8.57 -11.19
N PRO A 94 4.14 7.94 -11.88
CA PRO A 94 4.16 6.50 -12.10
C PRO A 94 5.44 6.05 -12.79
N ASN A 95 6.02 4.95 -12.33
CA ASN A 95 7.14 4.27 -12.97
C ASN A 95 6.66 3.14 -13.90
N ASP A 96 7.59 2.40 -14.49
CA ASP A 96 7.28 1.33 -15.44
C ASP A 96 6.50 0.16 -14.81
N ALA A 97 6.69 -0.14 -13.52
CA ALA A 97 5.89 -1.16 -12.85
C ALA A 97 4.40 -0.78 -12.80
N HIS A 98 4.09 0.47 -12.48
CA HIS A 98 2.70 0.97 -12.50
C HIS A 98 2.10 0.89 -13.91
N ARG A 99 2.86 1.30 -14.94
CA ARG A 99 2.43 1.24 -16.34
C ARG A 99 2.23 -0.19 -16.83
N ALA A 100 3.12 -1.10 -16.45
CA ALA A 100 2.99 -2.53 -16.74
C ALA A 100 1.71 -3.14 -16.15
N LEU A 101 1.42 -2.84 -14.87
CA LEU A 101 0.20 -3.30 -14.21
C LEU A 101 -1.08 -2.70 -14.83
N ALA A 102 -1.05 -1.43 -15.23
CA ALA A 102 -2.17 -0.82 -15.96
C ALA A 102 -2.39 -1.48 -17.34
N ARG A 103 -1.32 -1.87 -18.05
CA ARG A 103 -1.44 -2.64 -19.30
C ARG A 103 -1.97 -4.05 -19.06
N LEU A 104 -1.55 -4.72 -17.99
CA LEU A 104 -2.08 -6.02 -17.58
C LEU A 104 -3.59 -5.94 -17.32
N GLU A 105 -4.06 -4.88 -16.66
CA GLU A 105 -5.49 -4.61 -16.47
C GLU A 105 -6.20 -4.38 -17.79
N LYS A 106 -5.64 -3.54 -18.65
CA LYS A 106 -6.21 -3.22 -19.97
C LYS A 106 -6.28 -4.44 -20.91
N SER A 107 -5.39 -5.43 -20.74
CA SER A 107 -5.46 -6.70 -21.47
C SER A 107 -6.57 -7.64 -20.97
N GLY A 108 -7.30 -7.27 -19.92
CA GLY A 108 -8.38 -8.05 -19.31
C GLY A 108 -7.91 -9.16 -18.36
N LYS A 109 -6.61 -9.27 -18.08
CA LYS A 109 -6.04 -10.30 -17.21
C LYS A 109 -6.10 -9.96 -15.70
N SER A 110 -6.29 -8.68 -15.31
CA SER A 110 -6.42 -8.31 -13.90
C SER A 110 -7.89 -8.23 -13.50
N GLU A 111 -8.29 -8.98 -12.48
CA GLU A 111 -9.61 -8.86 -11.86
C GLU A 111 -9.73 -7.56 -11.09
N VAL A 112 -8.73 -7.28 -10.25
CA VAL A 112 -8.62 -6.07 -9.43
C VAL A 112 -7.17 -5.85 -9.03
N LEU A 113 -6.80 -4.60 -8.78
CA LEU A 113 -5.55 -4.24 -8.14
C LEU A 113 -5.84 -3.72 -6.73
N LEU A 114 -5.44 -4.48 -5.71
CA LEU A 114 -5.46 -4.07 -4.31
C LEU A 114 -4.10 -3.46 -3.96
N THR A 115 -4.06 -2.18 -3.60
CA THR A 115 -2.80 -1.54 -3.20
C THR A 115 -2.76 -1.22 -1.72
N GLN A 116 -1.62 -1.49 -1.09
CA GLN A 116 -1.30 -1.01 0.25
C GLN A 116 -0.76 0.43 0.25
N ASN A 117 -0.38 0.92 -0.94
CA ASN A 117 0.17 2.26 -1.12
C ASN A 117 -0.94 3.31 -1.06
N VAL A 118 -0.57 4.52 -0.65
CA VAL A 118 -1.48 5.66 -0.48
C VAL A 118 -1.20 6.79 -1.49
N ASP A 119 -0.36 6.50 -2.50
CA ASP A 119 0.25 7.48 -3.41
C ASP A 119 -0.56 7.76 -4.69
N ARG A 120 -1.57 6.95 -4.99
CA ARG A 120 -2.41 7.06 -6.19
C ARG A 120 -1.69 6.83 -7.53
N LEU A 121 -0.47 6.28 -7.52
CA LEU A 121 0.32 6.12 -8.74
C LEU A 121 -0.25 5.06 -9.71
N HIS A 122 -0.95 4.04 -9.21
CA HIS A 122 -1.65 3.09 -10.07
C HIS A 122 -2.74 3.77 -10.89
N GLN A 123 -3.58 4.59 -10.25
CA GLN A 123 -4.62 5.37 -10.94
C GLN A 123 -4.00 6.38 -11.91
N ALA A 124 -2.92 7.05 -11.52
CA ALA A 124 -2.18 7.98 -12.39
C ALA A 124 -1.53 7.27 -13.60
N ALA A 125 -1.20 5.98 -13.49
CA ALA A 125 -0.72 5.15 -14.59
C ALA A 125 -1.82 4.65 -15.53
N GLY A 126 -3.11 4.84 -15.17
CA GLY A 126 -4.26 4.44 -15.97
C GLY A 126 -4.94 3.14 -15.50
N SER A 127 -4.64 2.62 -14.31
CA SER A 127 -5.42 1.54 -13.69
C SER A 127 -6.76 2.10 -13.18
N GLU A 128 -7.85 1.41 -13.50
CA GLU A 128 -9.22 1.83 -13.18
C GLU A 128 -9.83 1.01 -12.03
N ARG A 129 -9.52 -0.30 -11.97
CA ARG A 129 -10.05 -1.22 -10.95
C ARG A 129 -9.09 -1.33 -9.77
N VAL A 130 -8.91 -0.23 -9.03
CA VAL A 130 -7.98 -0.15 -7.90
C VAL A 130 -8.73 0.01 -6.59
N ILE A 131 -8.39 -0.83 -5.61
CA ILE A 131 -8.84 -0.73 -4.22
C ILE A 131 -7.68 -0.20 -3.37
N ASP A 132 -7.85 0.97 -2.75
CA ASP A 132 -6.88 1.57 -1.84
C ASP A 132 -7.05 0.97 -0.44
N LEU A 133 -6.34 -0.12 -0.13
CA LEU A 133 -6.50 -0.86 1.14
C LEU A 133 -6.25 0.01 2.38
N HIS A 134 -5.30 0.90 2.30
CA HIS A 134 -4.92 1.78 3.39
C HIS A 134 -5.36 3.23 3.18
N GLY A 135 -6.32 3.46 2.29
CA GLY A 135 -6.81 4.78 1.94
C GLY A 135 -5.89 5.55 1.01
N ARG A 136 -5.93 6.88 1.06
CA ARG A 136 -5.27 7.73 0.08
C ARG A 136 -4.77 9.04 0.72
N LEU A 137 -3.52 9.40 0.44
CA LEU A 137 -2.86 10.54 1.07
C LEU A 137 -3.23 11.90 0.42
N ASP A 138 -3.80 11.88 -0.78
CA ASP A 138 -4.28 13.08 -1.48
C ASP A 138 -5.58 13.66 -0.90
N LEU A 139 -6.12 13.05 0.16
CA LEU A 139 -7.28 13.54 0.91
C LEU A 139 -6.96 13.72 2.39
N VAL A 140 -7.67 14.68 2.99
CA VAL A 140 -7.73 14.93 4.43
C VAL A 140 -9.15 14.73 4.90
N ARG A 141 -9.34 14.02 6.00
CA ARG A 141 -10.64 13.72 6.61
C ARG A 141 -10.78 14.36 7.98
N CYS A 142 -11.92 14.96 8.23
CA CYS A 142 -12.28 15.41 9.58
C CYS A 142 -12.77 14.24 10.43
N MET A 143 -12.15 14.03 11.58
CA MET A 143 -12.50 12.93 12.49
C MET A 143 -13.78 13.21 13.30
N GLY A 144 -14.25 14.48 13.32
CA GLY A 144 -15.51 14.85 13.96
C GLY A 144 -16.73 14.70 13.05
N CYS A 145 -16.72 15.31 11.86
CA CYS A 145 -17.87 15.34 10.95
C CYS A 145 -17.73 14.45 9.71
N GLY A 146 -16.61 13.76 9.51
CA GLY A 146 -16.36 12.85 8.39
C GLY A 146 -16.12 13.52 7.04
N ARG A 147 -16.22 14.86 6.93
CA ARG A 147 -15.97 15.57 5.67
C ARG A 147 -14.55 15.36 5.20
N LYS A 148 -14.39 15.24 3.88
CA LYS A 148 -13.10 15.12 3.21
C LYS A 148 -12.82 16.39 2.40
N SER A 149 -11.55 16.76 2.30
CA SER A 149 -11.03 17.85 1.45
C SER A 149 -9.77 17.38 0.75
N MET A 150 -9.38 18.08 -0.31
CA MET A 150 -8.13 17.79 -1.01
C MET A 150 -6.94 18.09 -0.11
N ARG A 151 -5.92 17.24 -0.18
CA ARG A 151 -4.67 17.44 0.55
C ARG A 151 -3.93 18.70 0.08
N GLU A 152 -4.08 19.06 -1.20
CA GLU A 152 -3.48 20.25 -1.78
C GLU A 152 -4.03 21.52 -1.14
N ASP A 153 -5.36 21.65 -1.00
CA ASP A 153 -5.98 22.81 -0.31
C ASP A 153 -5.50 22.92 1.14
N PHE A 154 -5.37 21.76 1.80
CA PHE A 154 -4.86 21.70 3.16
C PHE A 154 -3.36 22.02 3.22
N GLN A 155 -2.56 21.65 2.21
CA GLN A 155 -1.15 22.02 2.09
C GLN A 155 -0.98 23.54 2.02
N GLU A 156 -1.78 24.22 1.20
CA GLU A 156 -1.76 25.69 1.12
C GLU A 156 -2.12 26.34 2.46
N GLN A 157 -3.13 25.78 3.16
CA GLN A 157 -3.53 26.28 4.48
C GLN A 157 -2.40 26.11 5.50
N LEU A 158 -1.76 24.93 5.56
CA LEU A 158 -0.60 24.68 6.41
C LEU A 158 0.54 25.66 6.10
N GLY A 159 0.85 25.88 4.81
CA GLY A 159 1.90 26.80 4.40
C GLY A 159 1.64 28.26 4.82
N ARG A 160 0.39 28.73 4.69
CA ARG A 160 0.00 30.09 5.16
C ARG A 160 0.16 30.26 6.67
N LEU A 161 -0.19 29.25 7.45
CA LEU A 161 -0.12 29.29 8.91
C LEU A 161 1.29 29.07 9.45
N ASN A 162 2.18 28.47 8.66
CA ASN A 162 3.51 28.04 9.08
C ASN A 162 4.59 28.51 8.10
N ALA A 163 4.57 29.77 7.70
CA ALA A 163 5.47 30.32 6.67
C ALA A 163 6.96 30.05 6.96
N GLY A 164 7.40 30.15 8.21
CA GLY A 164 8.79 29.88 8.62
C GLY A 164 9.24 28.40 8.45
N TRP A 165 8.34 27.50 8.09
CA TRP A 165 8.64 26.10 7.83
C TRP A 165 8.78 25.79 6.32
N LEU A 166 8.42 26.73 5.45
CA LEU A 166 8.43 26.53 4.00
C LEU A 166 9.84 26.38 3.41
N ASP A 167 10.84 27.00 4.01
CA ASP A 167 12.23 26.96 3.54
C ASP A 167 12.99 25.71 4.00
N LEU A 168 12.34 24.88 4.84
CA LEU A 168 12.97 23.66 5.32
C LEU A 168 12.96 22.59 4.24
N ASP A 169 14.10 21.93 4.07
CA ASP A 169 14.26 20.72 3.27
C ASP A 169 14.72 19.56 4.16
N ALA A 170 14.20 18.37 3.87
CA ALA A 170 14.54 17.16 4.58
C ALA A 170 14.43 15.94 3.66
N ALA A 171 15.12 14.85 4.01
CA ALA A 171 15.06 13.61 3.26
C ALA A 171 13.62 13.08 3.23
N ALA A 172 13.22 12.54 2.06
CA ALA A 172 11.91 11.89 1.92
C ALA A 172 11.84 10.65 2.81
N ALA A 173 10.69 10.46 3.45
CA ALA A 173 10.34 9.25 4.17
C ALA A 173 9.13 8.57 3.48
N PRO A 174 8.84 7.31 3.77
CA PRO A 174 7.62 6.66 3.30
C PRO A 174 6.38 7.47 3.70
N ASP A 175 5.24 7.25 3.02
CA ASP A 175 3.95 7.88 3.32
C ASP A 175 3.91 9.42 3.26
N GLY A 176 4.78 10.03 2.47
CA GLY A 176 4.81 11.49 2.28
C GLY A 176 5.31 12.26 3.48
N ASP A 177 6.06 11.63 4.37
CA ASP A 177 6.68 12.22 5.53
C ASP A 177 8.09 12.76 5.20
N ALA A 178 8.65 13.58 6.08
CA ALA A 178 10.01 14.12 6.00
C ALA A 178 10.78 13.87 7.29
N ASP A 179 12.08 13.64 7.18
CA ASP A 179 12.96 13.38 8.32
C ASP A 179 13.36 14.68 9.02
N LEU A 180 12.67 15.03 10.12
CA LEU A 180 12.86 16.25 10.90
C LEU A 180 12.98 15.96 12.41
N GLU A 181 13.69 14.92 12.80
CA GLU A 181 13.64 14.38 14.17
C GLU A 181 14.16 15.32 15.28
N ALA A 182 15.01 16.30 14.97
CA ALA A 182 15.70 17.14 15.95
C ALA A 182 15.06 18.53 16.17
N ARG A 183 13.78 18.74 15.81
CA ARG A 183 13.15 20.07 15.90
C ARG A 183 12.08 20.16 16.97
N ASP A 184 11.91 21.38 17.51
CA ASP A 184 10.77 21.76 18.33
C ASP A 184 9.56 22.06 17.43
N PHE A 185 8.47 21.31 17.61
CA PHE A 185 7.22 21.45 16.86
C PHE A 185 6.16 22.27 17.58
N THR A 186 6.45 22.86 18.74
CA THR A 186 5.48 23.60 19.57
C THR A 186 4.89 24.81 18.86
N SER A 187 5.67 25.46 17.97
CA SER A 187 5.23 26.60 17.17
C SER A 187 4.44 26.22 15.91
N PHE A 188 4.36 24.93 15.55
CA PHE A 188 3.64 24.51 14.35
C PHE A 188 2.13 24.53 14.58
N VAL A 189 1.40 25.25 13.73
CA VAL A 189 -0.06 25.40 13.81
C VAL A 189 -0.75 24.36 12.92
N VAL A 190 -1.57 23.52 13.52
CA VAL A 190 -2.44 22.57 12.80
C VAL A 190 -3.86 23.14 12.77
N PRO A 191 -4.42 23.48 11.60
CA PRO A 191 -5.78 24.00 11.53
C PRO A 191 -6.80 22.92 11.87
N ALA A 192 -7.88 23.36 12.53
CA ALA A 192 -9.05 22.52 12.78
C ALA A 192 -9.98 22.52 11.57
N CYS A 193 -10.92 21.58 11.55
CA CYS A 193 -11.95 21.52 10.52
C CYS A 193 -12.78 22.82 10.47
N PRO A 194 -12.92 23.48 9.32
CA PRO A 194 -13.65 24.75 9.21
C PRO A 194 -15.17 24.60 9.44
N HIS A 195 -15.70 23.37 9.45
CA HIS A 195 -17.13 23.12 9.62
C HIS A 195 -17.54 22.78 11.06
N CYS A 196 -16.66 22.08 11.81
CA CYS A 196 -17.03 21.60 13.14
C CYS A 196 -15.92 21.73 14.17
N ALA A 197 -14.82 22.41 13.82
CA ALA A 197 -13.61 22.52 14.63
C ALA A 197 -12.98 21.17 15.05
N GLY A 198 -13.40 20.06 14.42
CA GLY A 198 -12.86 18.73 14.68
C GLY A 198 -11.45 18.55 14.13
N MET A 199 -10.77 17.52 14.64
CA MET A 199 -9.43 17.14 14.25
C MET A 199 -9.36 16.69 12.80
N LEU A 200 -8.33 17.12 12.07
CA LEU A 200 -8.06 16.72 10.69
C LEU A 200 -6.97 15.64 10.67
N LYS A 201 -7.20 14.56 9.93
CA LYS A 201 -6.30 13.44 9.72
C LYS A 201 -6.20 13.16 8.21
N PRO A 202 -5.04 12.72 7.66
CA PRO A 202 -5.02 12.23 6.29
C PRO A 202 -5.98 11.04 6.15
N ASP A 203 -6.61 10.89 4.99
CA ASP A 203 -7.59 9.83 4.74
C ASP A 203 -6.90 8.49 4.47
N VAL A 204 -5.95 8.12 5.34
CA VAL A 204 -5.21 6.86 5.30
C VAL A 204 -5.42 6.07 6.59
N VAL A 205 -5.28 4.77 6.50
CA VAL A 205 -5.29 3.86 7.66
C VAL A 205 -3.91 3.88 8.30
N PHE A 206 -3.82 4.38 9.53
CA PHE A 206 -2.58 4.41 10.30
C PHE A 206 -2.24 3.05 10.90
N PHE A 207 -0.99 2.87 11.31
CA PHE A 207 -0.60 1.71 12.11
C PHE A 207 -1.43 1.68 13.40
N GLY A 208 -1.96 0.50 13.73
CA GLY A 208 -2.90 0.33 14.87
C GLY A 208 -4.34 0.76 14.59
N GLU A 209 -4.65 1.29 13.40
CA GLU A 209 -6.02 1.55 12.94
C GLU A 209 -6.57 0.33 12.19
N THR A 210 -7.87 0.11 12.29
CA THR A 210 -8.54 -0.97 11.57
C THR A 210 -8.89 -0.52 10.14
N VAL A 211 -8.52 -1.32 9.16
CA VAL A 211 -8.98 -1.14 7.76
C VAL A 211 -10.52 -1.22 7.74
N PRO A 212 -11.22 -0.30 7.08
CA PRO A 212 -12.69 -0.35 6.96
C PRO A 212 -13.16 -1.71 6.44
N ARG A 213 -14.21 -2.24 7.07
CA ARG A 213 -14.69 -3.59 6.79
C ARG A 213 -15.19 -3.75 5.35
N ASP A 214 -15.89 -2.75 4.84
CA ASP A 214 -16.38 -2.70 3.47
C ASP A 214 -15.25 -2.80 2.43
N VAL A 215 -14.12 -2.15 2.67
CA VAL A 215 -12.92 -2.27 1.82
C VAL A 215 -12.37 -3.69 1.81
N VAL A 216 -12.29 -4.32 3.00
CA VAL A 216 -11.82 -5.71 3.15
C VAL A 216 -12.78 -6.68 2.47
N ASP A 217 -14.09 -6.52 2.69
CA ASP A 217 -15.13 -7.40 2.14
C ASP A 217 -15.16 -7.30 0.60
N THR A 218 -15.04 -6.08 0.04
CA THR A 218 -14.95 -5.86 -1.41
C THR A 218 -13.72 -6.53 -2.01
N ALA A 219 -12.54 -6.35 -1.40
CA ALA A 219 -11.31 -6.99 -1.88
C ALA A 219 -11.39 -8.52 -1.79
N ALA A 220 -11.99 -9.07 -0.73
CA ALA A 220 -12.19 -10.49 -0.57
C ALA A 220 -13.17 -11.08 -1.62
N GLU A 221 -14.18 -10.30 -2.05
CA GLU A 221 -15.08 -10.72 -3.13
C GLU A 221 -14.33 -10.87 -4.45
N HIS A 222 -13.50 -9.88 -4.83
CA HIS A 222 -12.68 -9.97 -6.03
C HIS A 222 -11.66 -11.12 -5.95
N LEU A 223 -11.07 -11.37 -4.77
CA LEU A 223 -10.15 -12.50 -4.60
C LEU A 223 -10.83 -13.84 -4.88
N ARG A 224 -12.10 -14.03 -4.45
CA ARG A 224 -12.85 -15.25 -4.73
C ARG A 224 -13.15 -15.48 -6.21
N GLN A 225 -13.12 -14.41 -7.01
CA GLN A 225 -13.33 -14.48 -8.45
C GLN A 225 -12.03 -14.69 -9.23
N ALA A 226 -10.87 -14.52 -8.59
CA ALA A 226 -9.57 -14.67 -9.20
C ALA A 226 -9.16 -16.14 -9.33
N ASP A 227 -8.37 -16.47 -10.36
CA ASP A 227 -7.77 -17.78 -10.59
C ASP A 227 -6.29 -17.83 -10.19
N ALA A 228 -5.64 -16.68 -9.92
CA ALA A 228 -4.30 -16.58 -9.36
C ALA A 228 -4.08 -15.24 -8.66
N MET A 229 -3.04 -15.17 -7.82
CA MET A 229 -2.63 -13.96 -7.10
C MET A 229 -1.22 -13.53 -7.51
N LEU A 230 -1.06 -12.26 -7.86
CA LEU A 230 0.22 -11.62 -8.15
C LEU A 230 0.53 -10.57 -7.08
N VAL A 231 1.59 -10.77 -6.30
CA VAL A 231 2.10 -9.80 -5.33
C VAL A 231 3.28 -9.05 -5.94
N VAL A 232 3.26 -7.70 -5.90
CA VAL A 232 4.31 -6.85 -6.48
C VAL A 232 4.80 -5.84 -5.45
N GLY A 233 6.10 -5.87 -5.15
CA GLY A 233 6.76 -4.91 -4.28
C GLY A 233 6.24 -4.86 -2.86
N SER A 234 5.83 -6.00 -2.31
CA SER A 234 5.34 -6.10 -0.94
C SER A 234 6.03 -7.22 -0.16
N SER A 235 6.64 -6.88 0.97
CA SER A 235 7.15 -7.88 1.93
C SER A 235 6.04 -8.61 2.69
N LEU A 236 4.78 -8.15 2.60
CA LEU A 236 3.61 -8.72 3.28
C LEU A 236 3.71 -8.79 4.82
N MET A 237 4.65 -8.05 5.42
CA MET A 237 4.83 -8.06 6.88
C MET A 237 3.61 -7.51 7.63
N VAL A 238 2.86 -6.59 7.00
CA VAL A 238 1.63 -6.01 7.57
C VAL A 238 0.46 -6.95 7.32
N TYR A 239 -0.23 -7.32 8.42
CA TYR A 239 -1.31 -8.31 8.36
C TYR A 239 -2.48 -7.93 7.45
N SER A 240 -2.78 -6.64 7.32
CA SER A 240 -3.88 -6.17 6.46
C SER A 240 -3.74 -6.58 5.00
N GLY A 241 -2.51 -6.65 4.46
CA GLY A 241 -2.21 -7.22 3.14
C GLY A 241 -2.06 -8.74 3.18
N PHE A 242 -1.32 -9.26 4.18
CA PHE A 242 -1.04 -10.69 4.30
C PHE A 242 -2.29 -11.56 4.44
N ARG A 243 -3.38 -11.05 5.02
CA ARG A 243 -4.65 -11.79 5.12
C ARG A 243 -5.18 -12.28 3.77
N PHE A 244 -4.99 -11.51 2.69
CA PHE A 244 -5.44 -11.90 1.35
C PHE A 244 -4.60 -13.04 0.79
N VAL A 245 -3.30 -13.08 1.09
CA VAL A 245 -2.42 -14.21 0.77
C VAL A 245 -2.88 -15.48 1.49
N GLN A 246 -3.21 -15.38 2.78
CA GLN A 246 -3.76 -16.51 3.54
C GLN A 246 -5.09 -17.01 2.96
N MET A 247 -5.96 -16.07 2.57
CA MET A 247 -7.25 -16.43 1.93
C MET A 247 -7.03 -17.11 0.58
N ALA A 248 -6.10 -16.62 -0.26
CA ALA A 248 -5.75 -17.23 -1.54
C ALA A 248 -5.20 -18.66 -1.34
N ALA A 249 -4.23 -18.81 -0.43
CA ALA A 249 -3.65 -20.13 -0.11
C ALA A 249 -4.70 -21.11 0.40
N SER A 250 -5.59 -20.68 1.30
CA SER A 250 -6.68 -21.51 1.84
C SER A 250 -7.70 -21.90 0.78
N ALA A 251 -7.84 -21.11 -0.30
CA ALA A 251 -8.72 -21.40 -1.43
C ALA A 251 -8.02 -22.19 -2.55
N GLY A 252 -6.74 -22.57 -2.38
CA GLY A 252 -5.96 -23.25 -3.42
C GLY A 252 -5.63 -22.37 -4.63
N ILE A 253 -5.74 -21.05 -4.49
CA ILE A 253 -5.38 -20.07 -5.54
C ILE A 253 -3.86 -19.93 -5.57
N PRO A 254 -3.16 -20.22 -6.69
CA PRO A 254 -1.72 -20.11 -6.78
C PRO A 254 -1.26 -18.65 -6.64
N ILE A 255 -0.13 -18.47 -5.93
CA ILE A 255 0.39 -17.15 -5.57
C ILE A 255 1.79 -16.99 -6.15
N THR A 256 2.04 -15.89 -6.85
CA THR A 256 3.40 -15.47 -7.24
C THR A 256 3.75 -14.13 -6.62
N ALA A 257 5.04 -13.92 -6.34
CA ALA A 257 5.53 -12.65 -5.82
C ALA A 257 6.71 -12.14 -6.62
N VAL A 258 6.70 -10.86 -6.94
CA VAL A 258 7.83 -10.05 -7.42
C VAL A 258 8.23 -9.13 -6.27
N ASN A 259 9.35 -9.43 -5.62
CA ASN A 259 9.84 -8.65 -4.49
C ASN A 259 11.34 -8.88 -4.28
N LEU A 260 12.07 -7.81 -4.03
CA LEU A 260 13.46 -7.90 -3.56
C LEU A 260 13.46 -8.27 -2.08
N GLY A 261 14.15 -9.37 -1.74
CA GLY A 261 14.27 -9.85 -0.37
C GLY A 261 13.06 -10.65 0.12
N ARG A 262 13.07 -10.91 1.42
CA ARG A 262 12.14 -11.82 2.10
C ARG A 262 10.72 -11.27 2.13
N THR A 263 9.74 -12.18 1.92
CA THR A 263 8.33 -11.91 2.20
C THR A 263 7.81 -12.80 3.32
N ARG A 264 6.74 -12.38 3.98
CA ARG A 264 6.05 -13.21 4.98
C ARG A 264 5.38 -14.43 4.35
N ALA A 265 5.22 -14.43 3.03
CA ALA A 265 4.51 -15.46 2.29
C ALA A 265 5.42 -16.45 1.56
N ASP A 266 6.74 -16.40 1.74
CA ASP A 266 7.70 -17.18 0.92
C ASP A 266 7.35 -18.67 0.85
N GLU A 267 6.85 -19.27 1.94
CA GLU A 267 6.44 -20.67 2.00
C GLU A 267 5.09 -20.98 1.31
N LEU A 268 4.33 -19.93 0.94
CA LEU A 268 3.02 -20.06 0.29
C LEU A 268 3.09 -19.77 -1.22
N LEU A 269 4.26 -19.39 -1.74
CA LEU A 269 4.43 -18.97 -3.12
C LEU A 269 4.64 -20.16 -4.04
N ALA A 270 3.89 -20.22 -5.14
CA ALA A 270 4.15 -21.12 -6.24
C ALA A 270 5.36 -20.67 -7.09
N LEU A 271 5.64 -19.37 -7.10
CA LEU A 271 6.80 -18.77 -7.76
C LEU A 271 7.21 -17.48 -7.02
N LYS A 272 8.52 -17.29 -6.83
CA LYS A 272 9.12 -16.04 -6.37
C LYS A 272 10.10 -15.49 -7.39
N VAL A 273 9.95 -14.21 -7.71
CA VAL A 273 10.85 -13.48 -8.62
C VAL A 273 11.56 -12.38 -7.82
N GLU A 274 12.83 -12.62 -7.51
CA GLU A 274 13.66 -11.68 -6.73
C GLU A 274 14.33 -10.65 -7.64
N GLN A 275 13.54 -9.75 -8.18
CA GLN A 275 13.95 -8.66 -9.07
C GLN A 275 13.23 -7.37 -8.72
N ALA A 276 13.77 -6.23 -9.18
CA ALA A 276 13.05 -4.97 -9.14
C ALA A 276 11.74 -5.07 -9.94
N CYS A 277 10.68 -4.45 -9.44
CA CYS A 277 9.33 -4.58 -10.01
C CYS A 277 9.28 -4.21 -11.50
N GLU A 278 9.97 -3.13 -11.87
CA GLU A 278 10.03 -2.64 -13.26
C GLU A 278 10.72 -3.65 -14.19
N SER A 279 11.83 -4.24 -13.73
CA SER A 279 12.58 -5.22 -14.51
C SER A 279 11.77 -6.50 -14.70
N ALA A 280 11.15 -6.99 -13.61
CA ALA A 280 10.37 -8.22 -13.64
C ALA A 280 9.10 -8.11 -14.50
N LEU A 281 8.50 -6.91 -14.60
CA LEU A 281 7.27 -6.66 -15.33
C LEU A 281 7.50 -6.04 -16.72
N SER A 282 8.75 -5.83 -17.15
CA SER A 282 9.10 -5.13 -18.38
C SER A 282 8.51 -5.75 -19.65
N PHE A 283 8.29 -7.05 -19.67
CA PHE A 283 7.67 -7.76 -20.81
C PHE A 283 6.19 -7.42 -21.02
N LEU A 284 5.55 -6.69 -20.09
CA LEU A 284 4.19 -6.16 -20.22
C LEU A 284 4.15 -4.76 -20.87
N LEU A 285 5.30 -4.11 -21.03
CA LEU A 285 5.42 -2.78 -21.64
C LEU A 285 5.54 -2.87 -23.15
#